data_1577ee1f75c77f625b51aa87e2290e69
#
_entry.id   1577ee1f75c77f625b51aa87e2290e69
#
_cell.length_a   1.000
_cell.length_b   1.000
_cell.length_c   1.000
_cell.angle_alpha   90.00
_cell.angle_beta   90.00
_cell.angle_gamma   90.00
#
_symmetry.space_group_name_H-M   'P 1'
#
loop_
_entity.id
_entity.type
_entity.pdbx_description
1 polymer ?
#
loop_
_entity_poly.entity_id
_entity_poly.type
_entity_poly.pdbx_seq_one_letter_code
_entity_poly.pdbx_strand_id
1 'polypeptide(L)'
;MRILLAAKTMGVGGLERIVVGLARELQSRGHAVWVVSSGGDLVDELERAGSTHIAAPLEITSPIGVAQAARQIRRLIVEHRIDLVHSFSATASVAINLALRVRGATGLDGVRLVSSPMGLQNSPRELAVTTWLRNWFLALGAEQILVISPEIRRHLKRVGAPEQALVDFNFVGLDLDAFKPQPEADDRQSVRREFGFPADALLISTIGALHPRKSHELFVEAAVAIGAAEPRARFLVIGEGELHAELEQLARWRGLDGRLVFTGVRDDIARLLAATDVYVKPGIVEGFIGITVLEALGLGKPVVAFDTEDVKLALTDGETGLIVPNGDVAGLADRILYLLRHPDIGTRLGEAGQRLVLERFDFGVLARRLEEFYQGVLERPAAVAP
;
A
#
# COMPACT_ATOMS: atom_id res chain seq x y z
N MET A 1 -3.45 24.61 -7.43
CA MET A 1 -4.73 24.05 -6.94
C MET A 1 -4.74 24.05 -5.41
N ARG A 2 -5.92 24.09 -4.83
CA ARG A 2 -6.19 23.97 -3.38
C ARG A 2 -6.83 22.61 -3.14
N ILE A 3 -6.08 21.69 -2.58
CA ILE A 3 -6.42 20.27 -2.54
C ILE A 3 -6.67 19.83 -1.09
N LEU A 4 -7.79 19.16 -0.83
CA LEU A 4 -8.08 18.51 0.44
C LEU A 4 -7.96 16.99 0.27
N LEU A 5 -6.97 16.39 0.91
CA LEU A 5 -6.81 14.95 0.99
C LEU A 5 -7.57 14.43 2.22
N ALA A 6 -8.45 13.45 2.04
CA ALA A 6 -9.28 12.93 3.13
C ALA A 6 -8.99 11.44 3.38
N ALA A 7 -8.38 11.13 4.51
CA ALA A 7 -8.10 9.78 4.99
C ALA A 7 -8.99 9.44 6.20
N LYS A 8 -9.21 8.16 6.47
CA LYS A 8 -9.96 7.74 7.67
C LYS A 8 -9.18 8.09 8.93
N THR A 9 -7.93 7.65 9.00
CA THR A 9 -6.96 7.89 10.08
C THR A 9 -5.61 8.25 9.48
N MET A 10 -4.67 8.67 10.32
CA MET A 10 -3.25 8.84 10.00
C MET A 10 -2.39 7.95 10.91
N GLY A 11 -2.84 6.69 11.13
CA GLY A 11 -2.08 5.68 11.84
C GLY A 11 -0.88 5.16 11.03
N VAL A 12 -0.14 4.19 11.60
CA VAL A 12 1.00 3.56 10.92
C VAL A 12 0.49 2.52 9.92
N GLY A 13 0.32 2.91 8.67
CA GLY A 13 -0.15 2.03 7.59
C GLY A 13 0.38 2.45 6.21
N GLY A 14 0.26 1.55 5.23
CA GLY A 14 0.74 1.81 3.87
C GLY A 14 -0.02 2.93 3.17
N LEU A 15 -1.33 3.01 3.38
CA LEU A 15 -2.17 4.07 2.81
C LEU A 15 -1.81 5.44 3.40
N GLU A 16 -1.64 5.50 4.71
CA GLU A 16 -1.33 6.73 5.43
C GLU A 16 0.04 7.28 5.00
N ARG A 17 1.04 6.41 4.81
CA ARG A 17 2.33 6.79 4.24
C ARG A 17 2.22 7.33 2.81
N ILE A 18 1.34 6.75 1.99
CA ILE A 18 1.04 7.27 0.64
C ILE A 18 0.45 8.68 0.75
N VAL A 19 -0.46 8.94 1.69
CA VAL A 19 -1.07 10.26 1.88
C VAL A 19 -0.03 11.30 2.31
N VAL A 20 0.89 10.94 3.23
CA VAL A 20 2.00 11.82 3.66
C VAL A 20 2.91 12.16 2.49
N GLY A 21 3.39 11.13 1.76
CA GLY A 21 4.28 11.32 0.61
C GLY A 21 3.63 12.15 -0.49
N LEU A 22 2.37 11.87 -0.81
CA LEU A 22 1.61 12.63 -1.80
C LEU A 22 1.38 14.08 -1.39
N ALA A 23 1.05 14.33 -0.12
CA ALA A 23 0.85 15.69 0.38
C ALA A 23 2.15 16.50 0.26
N ARG A 24 3.30 15.92 0.65
CA ARG A 24 4.62 16.52 0.50
C ARG A 24 4.94 16.85 -0.96
N GLU A 25 4.76 15.90 -1.87
CA GLU A 25 5.08 16.08 -3.28
C GLU A 25 4.17 17.10 -3.97
N LEU A 26 2.87 17.11 -3.68
CA LEU A 26 1.96 18.12 -4.24
C LEU A 26 2.29 19.53 -3.73
N GLN A 27 2.71 19.67 -2.47
CA GLN A 27 3.15 20.96 -1.94
C GLN A 27 4.45 21.44 -2.59
N SER A 28 5.43 20.55 -2.77
CA SER A 28 6.69 20.91 -3.45
C SER A 28 6.47 21.41 -4.88
N ARG A 29 5.35 20.99 -5.49
CA ARG A 29 4.88 21.44 -6.82
C ARG A 29 4.06 22.73 -6.81
N GLY A 30 3.94 23.39 -5.65
CA GLY A 30 3.26 24.68 -5.50
C GLY A 30 1.75 24.58 -5.28
N HIS A 31 1.21 23.43 -4.94
CA HIS A 31 -0.19 23.29 -4.55
C HIS A 31 -0.37 23.60 -3.05
N ALA A 32 -1.52 24.17 -2.68
CA ALA A 32 -1.92 24.28 -1.28
C ALA A 32 -2.65 22.99 -0.88
N VAL A 33 -2.09 22.24 0.09
CA VAL A 33 -2.59 20.93 0.46
C VAL A 33 -2.97 20.89 1.94
N TRP A 34 -4.17 20.42 2.21
CA TRP A 34 -4.65 20.08 3.55
C TRP A 34 -4.94 18.59 3.63
N VAL A 35 -4.74 18.02 4.81
CA VAL A 35 -5.11 16.63 5.08
C VAL A 35 -6.12 16.60 6.21
N VAL A 36 -7.27 15.95 5.98
CA VAL A 36 -8.32 15.77 6.98
C VAL A 36 -8.43 14.29 7.35
N SER A 37 -8.39 14.01 8.67
CA SER A 37 -8.57 12.64 9.20
C SER A 37 -9.02 12.66 10.65
N SER A 38 -9.27 11.46 11.23
CA SER A 38 -9.53 11.32 12.67
C SER A 38 -8.26 11.42 13.55
N GLY A 39 -7.09 11.75 12.97
CA GLY A 39 -5.80 11.79 13.66
C GLY A 39 -5.04 10.46 13.55
N GLY A 40 -3.90 10.38 14.23
CA GLY A 40 -3.02 9.20 14.27
C GLY A 40 -1.54 9.56 14.30
N ASP A 41 -0.67 8.54 14.40
CA ASP A 41 0.77 8.68 14.68
C ASP A 41 1.56 9.43 13.59
N LEU A 42 1.06 9.43 12.34
CA LEU A 42 1.73 10.10 11.21
C LEU A 42 1.35 11.59 11.07
N VAL A 43 0.53 12.15 11.97
CA VAL A 43 0.16 13.57 11.92
C VAL A 43 1.39 14.46 12.09
N ASP A 44 2.26 14.17 13.05
CA ASP A 44 3.49 14.94 13.30
C ASP A 44 4.45 14.89 12.10
N GLU A 45 4.52 13.74 11.40
CA GLU A 45 5.33 13.59 10.20
C GLU A 45 4.77 14.44 9.05
N LEU A 46 3.46 14.42 8.88
CA LEU A 46 2.74 15.21 7.88
C LEU A 46 2.96 16.71 8.09
N GLU A 47 2.87 17.20 9.34
CA GLU A 47 3.07 18.61 9.69
C GLU A 47 4.53 19.05 9.53
N ARG A 48 5.48 18.18 9.91
CA ARG A 48 6.91 18.42 9.64
C ARG A 48 7.23 18.48 8.14
N ALA A 49 6.49 17.77 7.32
CA ALA A 49 6.58 17.85 5.86
C ALA A 49 5.92 19.13 5.28
N GLY A 50 5.38 20.02 6.13
CA GLY A 50 4.79 21.29 5.75
C GLY A 50 3.29 21.26 5.44
N SER A 51 2.62 20.10 5.55
CA SER A 51 1.19 19.98 5.32
C SER A 51 0.38 20.36 6.56
N THR A 52 -0.80 20.92 6.37
CA THR A 52 -1.72 21.24 7.45
C THR A 52 -2.66 20.06 7.69
N HIS A 53 -2.61 19.47 8.88
CA HIS A 53 -3.60 18.49 9.32
C HIS A 53 -4.81 19.16 9.96
N ILE A 54 -6.01 18.64 9.65
CA ILE A 54 -7.27 19.08 10.26
C ILE A 54 -7.98 17.84 10.82
N ALA A 55 -8.20 17.82 12.13
CA ALA A 55 -8.89 16.73 12.77
C ALA A 55 -10.41 16.79 12.47
N ALA A 56 -10.95 15.68 11.98
CA ALA A 56 -12.40 15.50 11.77
C ALA A 56 -12.80 14.04 12.02
N PRO A 57 -14.01 13.77 12.49
CA PRO A 57 -14.45 12.41 12.85
C PRO A 57 -14.78 11.59 11.60
N LEU A 58 -13.74 11.11 10.89
CA LEU A 58 -13.88 10.29 9.68
C LEU A 58 -13.94 8.77 9.97
N GLU A 59 -13.78 8.35 11.21
CA GLU A 59 -14.13 7.01 11.70
C GLU A 59 -15.64 6.88 11.92
N ILE A 60 -16.38 6.93 10.83
CA ILE A 60 -17.84 7.06 10.84
C ILE A 60 -18.47 5.68 11.03
N THR A 61 -19.23 5.53 12.10
CA THR A 61 -19.98 4.30 12.44
C THR A 61 -21.49 4.51 12.48
N SER A 62 -21.98 5.75 12.30
CA SER A 62 -23.40 6.08 12.40
C SER A 62 -23.84 7.15 11.40
N PRO A 63 -25.13 7.22 11.04
CA PRO A 63 -25.67 8.29 10.18
C PRO A 63 -25.46 9.71 10.75
N ILE A 64 -25.51 9.84 12.09
CA ILE A 64 -25.25 11.13 12.77
C ILE A 64 -23.80 11.53 12.57
N GLY A 65 -22.86 10.58 12.68
CA GLY A 65 -21.45 10.81 12.41
C GLY A 65 -21.19 11.27 10.96
N VAL A 66 -21.89 10.69 9.98
CA VAL A 66 -21.84 11.14 8.58
C VAL A 66 -22.25 12.62 8.48
N ALA A 67 -23.36 13.02 9.11
CA ALA A 67 -23.85 14.38 9.05
C ALA A 67 -22.90 15.38 9.76
N GLN A 68 -22.29 14.98 10.87
CA GLN A 68 -21.30 15.80 11.59
C GLN A 68 -20.03 16.00 10.74
N ALA A 69 -19.47 14.91 10.20
CA ALA A 69 -18.33 14.97 9.30
C ALA A 69 -18.63 15.82 8.07
N ALA A 70 -19.79 15.65 7.44
CA ALA A 70 -20.20 16.44 6.28
C ALA A 70 -20.25 17.95 6.57
N ARG A 71 -20.80 18.35 7.73
CA ARG A 71 -20.84 19.77 8.14
C ARG A 71 -19.44 20.35 8.34
N GLN A 72 -18.56 19.59 8.97
CA GLN A 72 -17.18 20.04 9.21
C GLN A 72 -16.39 20.15 7.91
N ILE A 73 -16.43 19.11 7.06
CA ILE A 73 -15.78 19.11 5.75
C ILE A 73 -16.27 20.29 4.90
N ARG A 74 -17.57 20.56 4.89
CA ARG A 74 -18.12 21.70 4.18
C ARG A 74 -17.56 23.04 4.65
N ARG A 75 -17.43 23.25 5.97
CA ARG A 75 -16.78 24.44 6.52
C ARG A 75 -15.34 24.58 6.02
N LEU A 76 -14.58 23.50 6.05
CA LEU A 76 -13.19 23.46 5.59
C LEU A 76 -13.09 23.81 4.10
N ILE A 77 -13.96 23.25 3.27
CA ILE A 77 -13.99 23.52 1.83
C ILE A 77 -14.20 25.04 1.57
N VAL A 78 -15.16 25.64 2.25
CA VAL A 78 -15.48 27.06 2.09
C VAL A 78 -14.37 27.95 2.66
N GLU A 79 -13.90 27.67 3.87
CA GLU A 79 -12.88 28.45 4.58
C GLU A 79 -11.56 28.49 3.81
N HIS A 80 -11.12 27.33 3.33
CA HIS A 80 -9.86 27.21 2.59
C HIS A 80 -10.03 27.33 1.08
N ARG A 81 -11.26 27.59 0.58
CA ARG A 81 -11.58 27.70 -0.86
C ARG A 81 -11.02 26.52 -1.67
N ILE A 82 -11.31 25.29 -1.21
CA ILE A 82 -10.82 24.07 -1.82
C ILE A 82 -11.37 23.91 -3.24
N ASP A 83 -10.50 23.59 -4.19
CA ASP A 83 -10.86 23.32 -5.58
C ASP A 83 -11.25 21.84 -5.78
N LEU A 84 -10.51 20.95 -5.10
CA LEU A 84 -10.65 19.49 -5.27
C LEU A 84 -10.48 18.77 -3.93
N VAL A 85 -11.38 17.81 -3.69
CA VAL A 85 -11.27 16.87 -2.57
C VAL A 85 -10.92 15.49 -3.10
N HIS A 86 -9.84 14.90 -2.60
CA HIS A 86 -9.49 13.50 -2.89
C HIS A 86 -9.68 12.64 -1.64
N SER A 87 -10.61 11.71 -1.69
CA SER A 87 -10.92 10.80 -0.59
C SER A 87 -10.32 9.42 -0.79
N PHE A 88 -9.60 8.92 0.21
CA PHE A 88 -9.01 7.57 0.25
C PHE A 88 -9.87 6.55 1.01
N SER A 89 -11.02 6.97 1.53
CA SER A 89 -11.90 6.14 2.32
C SER A 89 -13.32 6.17 1.77
N ALA A 90 -13.95 5.00 1.65
CA ALA A 90 -15.33 4.91 1.21
C ALA A 90 -16.30 5.66 2.16
N THR A 91 -16.08 5.59 3.47
CA THR A 91 -16.92 6.31 4.46
C THR A 91 -16.70 7.81 4.41
N ALA A 92 -15.45 8.28 4.28
CA ALA A 92 -15.15 9.69 4.08
C ALA A 92 -15.78 10.21 2.78
N SER A 93 -15.73 9.45 1.68
CA SER A 93 -16.36 9.82 0.41
C SER A 93 -17.88 10.04 0.54
N VAL A 94 -18.57 9.24 1.36
CA VAL A 94 -20.01 9.45 1.63
C VAL A 94 -20.25 10.78 2.32
N ALA A 95 -19.48 11.10 3.36
CA ALA A 95 -19.62 12.37 4.09
C ALA A 95 -19.28 13.57 3.21
N ILE A 96 -18.22 13.48 2.38
CA ILE A 96 -17.83 14.52 1.43
C ILE A 96 -18.92 14.74 0.37
N ASN A 97 -19.45 13.66 -0.18
CA ASN A 97 -20.53 13.71 -1.14
C ASN A 97 -21.79 14.41 -0.56
N LEU A 98 -22.15 14.06 0.67
CA LEU A 98 -23.22 14.74 1.38
C LEU A 98 -22.91 16.24 1.59
N ALA A 99 -21.68 16.59 1.96
CA ALA A 99 -21.23 17.96 2.14
C ALA A 99 -21.41 18.80 0.85
N LEU A 100 -21.09 18.21 -0.31
CA LEU A 100 -21.16 18.87 -1.62
C LEU A 100 -22.60 18.97 -2.18
N ARG A 101 -23.48 18.02 -1.84
CA ARG A 101 -24.85 17.96 -2.41
C ARG A 101 -25.92 18.77 -1.65
N VAL A 102 -25.62 19.33 -0.49
CA VAL A 102 -26.59 20.17 0.24
C VAL A 102 -26.82 21.45 -0.53
N ARG A 103 -28.01 21.56 -1.17
CA ARG A 103 -28.41 22.70 -2.01
C ARG A 103 -28.38 24.03 -1.25
N GLY A 104 -28.04 25.11 -1.95
CA GLY A 104 -28.07 26.49 -1.44
C GLY A 104 -26.83 26.93 -0.66
N ALA A 105 -25.74 26.21 -0.73
CA ALA A 105 -24.48 26.62 -0.14
C ALA A 105 -23.63 27.40 -1.14
N THR A 106 -23.51 28.70 -0.91
CA THR A 106 -22.52 29.53 -1.60
C THR A 106 -21.10 29.04 -1.31
N GLY A 107 -20.25 28.98 -2.34
CA GLY A 107 -18.83 28.61 -2.20
C GLY A 107 -18.49 27.14 -2.37
N LEU A 108 -19.43 26.30 -2.81
CA LEU A 108 -19.17 24.91 -3.19
C LEU A 108 -19.26 24.66 -4.70
N ASP A 109 -19.67 25.69 -5.45
CA ASP A 109 -19.77 25.60 -6.91
C ASP A 109 -18.39 25.38 -7.53
N GLY A 110 -18.28 24.31 -8.31
CA GLY A 110 -17.02 23.95 -8.97
C GLY A 110 -16.06 23.05 -8.17
N VAL A 111 -16.33 22.77 -6.88
CA VAL A 111 -15.52 21.82 -6.10
C VAL A 111 -15.70 20.41 -6.63
N ARG A 112 -14.61 19.71 -6.89
CA ARG A 112 -14.60 18.35 -7.46
C ARG A 112 -14.29 17.29 -6.41
N LEU A 113 -14.95 16.12 -6.53
CA LEU A 113 -14.66 14.95 -5.71
C LEU A 113 -14.02 13.84 -6.54
N VAL A 114 -12.80 13.49 -6.18
CA VAL A 114 -12.10 12.27 -6.62
C VAL A 114 -12.12 11.28 -5.47
N SER A 115 -12.33 10.01 -5.76
CA SER A 115 -12.35 8.96 -4.73
C SER A 115 -11.43 7.82 -5.10
N SER A 116 -10.59 7.40 -4.16
CA SER A 116 -9.75 6.19 -4.26
C SER A 116 -10.12 5.25 -3.12
N PRO A 117 -11.19 4.46 -3.23
CA PRO A 117 -11.67 3.62 -2.14
C PRO A 117 -10.72 2.46 -1.91
N MET A 118 -9.69 2.69 -1.12
CA MET A 118 -8.77 1.66 -0.69
C MET A 118 -9.43 0.79 0.39
N GLY A 119 -9.37 -0.54 0.24
CA GLY A 119 -9.91 -1.46 1.24
C GLY A 119 -11.43 -1.63 1.21
N LEU A 120 -12.06 -1.66 0.04
CA LEU A 120 -13.48 -2.04 -0.14
C LEU A 120 -13.84 -3.45 0.34
N GLN A 121 -12.94 -4.12 1.04
CA GLN A 121 -13.18 -5.46 1.57
C GLN A 121 -14.26 -5.42 2.65
N ASN A 122 -15.22 -6.33 2.53
CA ASN A 122 -16.24 -6.54 3.53
C ASN A 122 -15.59 -6.89 4.87
N SER A 123 -15.77 -6.04 5.87
CA SER A 123 -15.53 -6.48 7.24
C SER A 123 -16.49 -7.64 7.52
N PRO A 124 -16.04 -8.77 8.04
CA PRO A 124 -16.93 -9.88 8.42
C PRO A 124 -18.02 -9.47 9.41
N ARG A 125 -17.88 -8.30 10.04
CA ARG A 125 -18.82 -7.72 11.02
C ARG A 125 -19.80 -6.70 10.42
N GLU A 126 -19.62 -6.29 9.16
CA GLU A 126 -20.55 -5.37 8.51
C GLU A 126 -21.72 -6.14 7.88
N LEU A 127 -22.95 -5.68 8.13
CA LEU A 127 -24.13 -6.19 7.42
C LEU A 127 -23.98 -5.92 5.92
N ALA A 128 -24.24 -6.89 5.06
CA ALA A 128 -24.12 -6.77 3.60
C ALA A 128 -24.88 -5.55 3.04
N VAL A 129 -26.00 -5.18 3.66
CA VAL A 129 -26.83 -4.03 3.28
C VAL A 129 -26.13 -2.71 3.55
N THR A 130 -25.45 -2.55 4.70
CA THR A 130 -24.73 -1.30 5.03
C THR A 130 -23.51 -1.12 4.13
N THR A 131 -22.81 -2.20 3.82
CA THR A 131 -21.70 -2.19 2.85
C THR A 131 -22.20 -1.82 1.46
N TRP A 132 -23.31 -2.41 1.01
CA TRP A 132 -23.92 -2.11 -0.28
C TRP A 132 -24.36 -0.63 -0.37
N LEU A 133 -25.07 -0.11 0.63
CA LEU A 133 -25.48 1.31 0.68
C LEU A 133 -24.27 2.25 0.64
N ARG A 134 -23.24 1.97 1.44
CA ARG A 134 -22.00 2.76 1.45
C ARG A 134 -21.36 2.82 0.07
N ASN A 135 -21.21 1.66 -0.58
CA ASN A 135 -20.57 1.57 -1.88
C ASN A 135 -21.44 2.20 -2.99
N TRP A 136 -22.76 2.10 -2.87
CA TRP A 136 -23.71 2.75 -3.76
C TRP A 136 -23.64 4.29 -3.65
N PHE A 137 -23.59 4.83 -2.42
CA PHE A 137 -23.40 6.27 -2.20
C PHE A 137 -22.05 6.76 -2.72
N LEU A 138 -20.99 5.97 -2.57
CA LEU A 138 -19.68 6.27 -3.15
C LEU A 138 -19.76 6.32 -4.67
N ALA A 139 -20.44 5.34 -5.27
CA ALA A 139 -20.56 5.21 -6.72
C ALA A 139 -21.35 6.37 -7.36
N LEU A 140 -22.35 6.91 -6.65
CA LEU A 140 -23.20 7.99 -7.17
C LEU A 140 -22.61 9.39 -7.00
N GLY A 141 -21.59 9.56 -6.18
CA GLY A 141 -21.18 10.88 -5.71
C GLY A 141 -19.83 11.38 -6.18
N ALA A 142 -18.92 10.49 -6.51
CA ALA A 142 -17.63 10.89 -7.03
C ALA A 142 -17.71 11.15 -8.54
N GLU A 143 -17.14 12.25 -9.00
CA GLU A 143 -17.04 12.51 -10.44
C GLU A 143 -16.09 11.53 -11.11
N GLN A 144 -15.03 11.14 -10.39
CA GLN A 144 -14.09 10.13 -10.82
C GLN A 144 -13.69 9.25 -9.64
N ILE A 145 -13.61 7.95 -9.88
CA ILE A 145 -13.19 6.94 -8.92
C ILE A 145 -11.93 6.29 -9.47
N LEU A 146 -10.82 6.51 -8.78
CA LEU A 146 -9.55 5.87 -9.13
C LEU A 146 -9.55 4.42 -8.64
N VAL A 147 -9.36 3.52 -9.58
CA VAL A 147 -9.46 2.07 -9.36
C VAL A 147 -8.06 1.46 -9.43
N ILE A 148 -7.64 0.82 -8.36
CA ILE A 148 -6.30 0.26 -8.23
C ILE A 148 -6.18 -1.20 -8.65
N SER A 149 -7.30 -1.91 -8.81
CA SER A 149 -7.29 -3.31 -9.25
C SER A 149 -8.56 -3.68 -10.03
N PRO A 150 -8.46 -4.71 -10.90
CA PRO A 150 -9.62 -5.25 -11.62
C PRO A 150 -10.71 -5.78 -10.69
N GLU A 151 -10.35 -6.26 -9.51
CA GLU A 151 -11.32 -6.74 -8.51
C GLU A 151 -12.17 -5.60 -7.96
N ILE A 152 -11.55 -4.50 -7.58
CA ILE A 152 -12.25 -3.29 -7.12
C ILE A 152 -13.14 -2.75 -8.24
N ARG A 153 -12.67 -2.73 -9.49
CA ARG A 153 -13.49 -2.33 -10.65
C ARG A 153 -14.74 -3.20 -10.77
N ARG A 154 -14.58 -4.54 -10.75
CA ARG A 154 -15.73 -5.47 -10.80
C ARG A 154 -16.71 -5.26 -9.65
N HIS A 155 -16.19 -5.00 -8.45
CA HIS A 155 -17.01 -4.72 -7.27
C HIS A 155 -17.82 -3.42 -7.44
N LEU A 156 -17.16 -2.33 -7.82
CA LEU A 156 -17.82 -1.02 -8.03
C LEU A 156 -18.89 -1.08 -9.13
N LYS A 157 -18.63 -1.80 -10.22
CA LYS A 157 -19.65 -2.03 -11.26
C LYS A 157 -20.86 -2.77 -10.72
N ARG A 158 -20.68 -3.82 -9.91
CA ARG A 158 -21.78 -4.56 -9.29
C ARG A 158 -22.67 -3.71 -8.37
N VAL A 159 -22.11 -2.68 -7.75
CA VAL A 159 -22.86 -1.76 -6.90
C VAL A 159 -23.37 -0.53 -7.64
N GLY A 160 -23.27 -0.50 -8.98
CA GLY A 160 -23.89 0.52 -9.83
C GLY A 160 -23.01 1.73 -10.14
N ALA A 161 -21.70 1.68 -9.93
CA ALA A 161 -20.80 2.75 -10.35
C ALA A 161 -20.82 2.92 -11.88
N PRO A 162 -21.01 4.16 -12.39
CA PRO A 162 -20.99 4.42 -13.82
C PRO A 162 -19.59 4.12 -14.40
N GLU A 163 -19.53 3.42 -15.53
CA GLU A 163 -18.27 3.05 -16.17
C GLU A 163 -17.37 4.27 -16.46
N GLN A 164 -17.98 5.36 -16.88
CA GLN A 164 -17.27 6.62 -17.19
C GLN A 164 -16.66 7.29 -15.95
N ALA A 165 -17.11 6.93 -14.74
CA ALA A 165 -16.52 7.42 -13.51
C ALA A 165 -15.32 6.59 -13.04
N LEU A 166 -15.15 5.37 -13.57
CA LEU A 166 -14.09 4.45 -13.16
C LEU A 166 -12.83 4.65 -13.98
N VAL A 167 -11.76 5.07 -13.35
CA VAL A 167 -10.45 5.28 -13.99
C VAL A 167 -9.44 4.33 -13.38
N ASP A 168 -8.82 3.48 -14.20
CA ASP A 168 -7.72 2.64 -13.73
C ASP A 168 -6.51 3.53 -13.45
N PHE A 169 -6.10 3.56 -12.20
CA PHE A 169 -5.02 4.39 -11.73
C PHE A 169 -4.17 3.63 -10.72
N ASN A 170 -2.92 3.40 -11.06
CA ASN A 170 -1.98 2.81 -10.10
C ASN A 170 -1.62 3.87 -9.06
N PHE A 171 -2.19 3.73 -7.87
CA PHE A 171 -2.12 4.68 -6.77
C PHE A 171 -1.09 4.26 -5.71
N VAL A 172 -0.02 3.59 -6.12
CA VAL A 172 1.03 3.18 -5.20
C VAL A 172 2.28 4.01 -5.48
N GLY A 173 2.77 4.70 -4.45
CA GLY A 173 4.01 5.45 -4.48
C GLY A 173 4.93 4.97 -3.34
N LEU A 174 6.23 5.06 -3.56
CA LEU A 174 7.28 4.77 -2.60
C LEU A 174 8.15 6.00 -2.40
N ASP A 175 8.48 6.30 -1.14
CA ASP A 175 9.49 7.29 -0.79
C ASP A 175 10.89 6.68 -0.99
N LEU A 176 11.42 6.86 -2.19
CA LEU A 176 12.72 6.30 -2.53
C LEU A 176 13.87 6.98 -1.78
N ASP A 177 13.69 8.22 -1.32
CA ASP A 177 14.70 8.91 -0.50
C ASP A 177 14.78 8.31 0.91
N ALA A 178 13.66 7.89 1.49
CA ALA A 178 13.61 7.16 2.75
C ALA A 178 14.20 5.74 2.64
N PHE A 179 14.25 5.18 1.42
CA PHE A 179 14.76 3.83 1.13
C PHE A 179 16.17 3.83 0.52
N LYS A 180 16.87 4.97 0.46
CA LYS A 180 18.29 4.95 0.12
C LYS A 180 19.05 4.17 1.19
N PRO A 181 19.87 3.18 0.80
CA PRO A 181 20.76 2.52 1.77
C PRO A 181 21.57 3.63 2.46
N GLN A 182 21.51 3.70 3.78
CA GLN A 182 22.44 4.54 4.52
C GLN A 182 23.85 4.06 4.17
N PRO A 183 24.81 4.94 3.85
CA PRO A 183 26.13 4.51 3.36
C PRO A 183 26.97 3.78 4.41
N GLU A 184 26.49 3.51 5.57
CA GLU A 184 27.22 2.79 6.61
C GLU A 184 27.28 1.31 6.30
N ALA A 185 28.37 0.99 5.76
CA ALA A 185 28.85 -0.12 4.99
C ALA A 185 28.85 -1.51 5.63
N ASP A 186 28.06 -1.89 6.59
CA ASP A 186 28.06 -3.29 7.06
C ASP A 186 26.69 -3.85 7.45
N ASP A 187 25.63 -3.37 6.79
CA ASP A 187 24.27 -3.81 7.09
C ASP A 187 24.11 -5.33 6.94
N ARG A 188 24.75 -5.94 5.93
CA ARG A 188 24.69 -7.39 5.72
C ARG A 188 25.27 -8.16 6.91
N GLN A 189 26.45 -7.77 7.40
CA GLN A 189 27.13 -8.45 8.51
C GLN A 189 26.48 -8.09 9.86
N SER A 190 26.05 -6.83 10.03
CA SER A 190 25.40 -6.39 11.27
C SER A 190 24.05 -7.11 11.48
N VAL A 191 23.25 -7.27 10.43
CA VAL A 191 21.97 -8.00 10.47
C VAL A 191 22.21 -9.49 10.76
N ARG A 192 23.22 -10.13 10.15
CA ARG A 192 23.55 -11.51 10.45
C ARG A 192 23.97 -11.70 11.91
N ARG A 193 24.79 -10.81 12.44
CA ARG A 193 25.20 -10.84 13.87
C ARG A 193 24.01 -10.61 14.80
N GLU A 194 23.13 -9.67 14.48
CA GLU A 194 21.93 -9.35 15.30
C GLU A 194 21.04 -10.58 15.48
N PHE A 195 20.85 -11.36 14.43
CA PHE A 195 19.99 -12.56 14.47
C PHE A 195 20.77 -13.86 14.77
N GLY A 196 22.05 -13.77 15.12
CA GLY A 196 22.88 -14.95 15.43
C GLY A 196 23.18 -15.84 14.23
N PHE A 197 23.15 -15.30 13.00
CA PHE A 197 23.40 -16.04 11.79
C PHE A 197 24.89 -16.03 11.45
N PRO A 198 25.40 -17.10 10.80
CA PRO A 198 26.74 -17.15 10.26
C PRO A 198 27.02 -15.99 9.27
N ALA A 199 28.26 -15.52 9.20
CA ALA A 199 28.67 -14.42 8.34
C ALA A 199 28.42 -14.70 6.84
N ASP A 200 28.53 -15.96 6.42
CA ASP A 200 28.29 -16.46 5.05
C ASP A 200 26.84 -16.89 4.81
N ALA A 201 25.92 -16.64 5.77
CA ALA A 201 24.52 -17.00 5.62
C ALA A 201 23.88 -16.31 4.40
N LEU A 202 23.08 -17.06 3.67
CA LEU A 202 22.23 -16.57 2.58
C LEU A 202 20.85 -16.23 3.18
N LEU A 203 20.48 -14.95 3.15
CA LEU A 203 19.34 -14.44 3.85
C LEU A 203 18.11 -14.31 2.93
N ILE A 204 17.06 -15.05 3.26
CA ILE A 204 15.76 -14.99 2.59
C ILE A 204 14.77 -14.33 3.53
N SER A 205 14.04 -13.32 3.08
CA SER A 205 13.11 -12.60 3.95
C SER A 205 11.72 -12.45 3.35
N THR A 206 10.73 -12.33 4.25
CA THR A 206 9.36 -11.91 3.94
C THR A 206 8.92 -10.86 4.95
N ILE A 207 8.09 -9.90 4.51
CA ILE A 207 7.62 -8.79 5.34
C ILE A 207 6.10 -8.66 5.23
N GLY A 208 5.43 -8.58 6.36
CA GLY A 208 3.99 -8.32 6.41
C GLY A 208 3.35 -8.68 7.74
N ALA A 209 2.10 -8.23 7.93
CA ALA A 209 1.31 -8.65 9.09
C ALA A 209 1.11 -10.17 9.07
N LEU A 210 1.27 -10.82 10.22
CA LEU A 210 1.09 -12.28 10.37
C LEU A 210 -0.40 -12.61 10.44
N HIS A 211 -1.03 -12.53 9.27
CA HIS A 211 -2.47 -12.69 9.06
C HIS A 211 -2.72 -13.73 7.93
N PRO A 212 -3.80 -14.53 7.94
CA PRO A 212 -4.06 -15.60 6.97
C PRO A 212 -3.90 -15.18 5.49
N ARG A 213 -4.29 -13.95 5.14
CA ARG A 213 -4.16 -13.43 3.75
C ARG A 213 -2.72 -13.32 3.25
N LYS A 214 -1.75 -13.24 4.16
CA LYS A 214 -0.32 -13.11 3.84
C LYS A 214 0.38 -14.44 3.62
N SER A 215 -0.28 -15.56 3.98
CA SER A 215 0.15 -16.94 3.71
C SER A 215 1.60 -17.22 4.11
N HIS A 216 2.03 -16.70 5.26
CA HIS A 216 3.40 -16.91 5.76
C HIS A 216 3.70 -18.39 6.05
N GLU A 217 2.68 -19.22 6.25
CA GLU A 217 2.81 -20.67 6.36
C GLU A 217 3.44 -21.29 5.11
N LEU A 218 3.13 -20.77 3.91
CA LEU A 218 3.73 -21.27 2.66
C LEU A 218 5.21 -20.89 2.56
N PHE A 219 5.61 -19.74 3.14
CA PHE A 219 7.01 -19.38 3.26
C PHE A 219 7.77 -20.31 4.22
N VAL A 220 7.17 -20.63 5.37
CA VAL A 220 7.76 -21.58 6.33
C VAL A 220 7.93 -22.97 5.69
N GLU A 221 6.93 -23.45 4.95
CA GLU A 221 7.03 -24.74 4.25
C GLU A 221 8.11 -24.71 3.15
N ALA A 222 8.22 -23.64 2.38
CA ALA A 222 9.31 -23.49 1.40
C ALA A 222 10.69 -23.44 2.08
N ALA A 223 10.80 -22.79 3.25
CA ALA A 223 12.04 -22.70 4.02
C ALA A 223 12.58 -24.09 4.45
N VAL A 224 11.71 -25.07 4.67
CA VAL A 224 12.12 -26.45 4.96
C VAL A 224 12.90 -27.05 3.78
N ALA A 225 12.33 -26.98 2.58
CA ALA A 225 12.95 -27.52 1.37
C ALA A 225 14.25 -26.76 1.02
N ILE A 226 14.23 -25.44 1.15
CA ILE A 226 15.42 -24.59 0.90
C ILE A 226 16.52 -24.92 1.91
N GLY A 227 16.20 -25.01 3.21
CA GLY A 227 17.15 -25.32 4.27
C GLY A 227 17.79 -26.70 4.16
N ALA A 228 17.08 -27.67 3.57
CA ALA A 228 17.60 -29.00 3.26
C ALA A 228 18.60 -28.97 2.08
N ALA A 229 18.32 -28.16 1.06
CA ALA A 229 19.12 -28.06 -0.17
C ALA A 229 20.29 -27.06 -0.08
N GLU A 230 20.20 -26.04 0.80
CA GLU A 230 21.23 -25.03 1.04
C GLU A 230 21.42 -24.81 2.55
N PRO A 231 22.43 -25.43 3.15
CA PRO A 231 22.68 -25.36 4.60
C PRO A 231 22.98 -23.94 5.13
N ARG A 232 23.45 -23.02 4.27
CA ARG A 232 23.72 -21.62 4.64
C ARG A 232 22.44 -20.76 4.64
N ALA A 233 21.32 -21.26 4.13
CA ALA A 233 20.07 -20.49 4.09
C ALA A 233 19.57 -20.13 5.50
N ARG A 234 19.20 -18.87 5.68
CA ARG A 234 18.56 -18.33 6.89
C ARG A 234 17.37 -17.49 6.47
N PHE A 235 16.38 -17.44 7.37
CA PHE A 235 15.07 -16.89 7.04
C PHE A 235 14.66 -15.83 8.06
N LEU A 236 14.15 -14.70 7.58
CA LEU A 236 13.53 -13.68 8.40
C LEU A 236 12.06 -13.53 8.03
N VAL A 237 11.19 -13.61 9.03
CA VAL A 237 9.79 -13.22 8.93
C VAL A 237 9.63 -11.93 9.73
N ILE A 238 9.41 -10.81 9.00
CA ILE A 238 9.40 -9.47 9.56
C ILE A 238 7.95 -8.98 9.66
N GLY A 239 7.49 -8.76 10.88
CA GLY A 239 6.13 -8.32 11.18
C GLY A 239 5.53 -9.03 12.36
N GLU A 240 4.30 -8.64 12.70
CA GLU A 240 3.54 -9.14 13.84
C GLU A 240 2.10 -9.46 13.42
N GLY A 241 1.38 -10.26 14.22
CA GLY A 241 -0.03 -10.54 13.97
C GLY A 241 -0.55 -11.79 14.69
N GLU A 242 -1.83 -12.06 14.47
CA GLU A 242 -2.57 -13.12 15.15
C GLU A 242 -2.00 -14.54 14.95
N LEU A 243 -1.28 -14.77 13.85
CA LEU A 243 -0.69 -16.08 13.53
C LEU A 243 0.74 -16.26 14.07
N HIS A 244 1.31 -15.32 14.84
CA HIS A 244 2.71 -15.38 15.27
C HIS A 244 3.02 -16.71 15.98
N ALA A 245 2.26 -17.03 17.03
CA ALA A 245 2.50 -18.24 17.83
C ALA A 245 2.35 -19.55 17.02
N GLU A 246 1.38 -19.58 16.11
CA GLU A 246 1.14 -20.74 15.24
C GLU A 246 2.29 -20.93 14.24
N LEU A 247 2.76 -19.85 13.64
CA LEU A 247 3.87 -19.90 12.68
C LEU A 247 5.20 -20.25 13.35
N GLU A 248 5.47 -19.74 14.55
CA GLU A 248 6.64 -20.16 15.33
C GLU A 248 6.57 -21.65 15.69
N GLN A 249 5.42 -22.14 16.10
CA GLN A 249 5.23 -23.57 16.39
C GLN A 249 5.43 -24.42 15.15
N LEU A 250 4.90 -24.00 14.00
CA LEU A 250 5.11 -24.65 12.71
C LEU A 250 6.60 -24.71 12.37
N ALA A 251 7.31 -23.58 12.46
CA ALA A 251 8.75 -23.53 12.17
C ALA A 251 9.56 -24.48 13.06
N ARG A 252 9.28 -24.55 14.36
CA ARG A 252 9.89 -25.51 15.30
C ARG A 252 9.61 -26.96 14.89
N TRP A 253 8.37 -27.31 14.62
CA TRP A 253 8.00 -28.66 14.19
C TRP A 253 8.67 -29.09 12.89
N ARG A 254 8.94 -28.13 12.01
CA ARG A 254 9.64 -28.33 10.74
C ARG A 254 11.18 -28.34 10.87
N GLY A 255 11.72 -28.16 12.09
CA GLY A 255 13.16 -28.21 12.34
C GLY A 255 13.91 -26.97 11.85
N LEU A 256 13.25 -25.82 11.84
CA LEU A 256 13.85 -24.54 11.42
C LEU A 256 14.44 -23.73 12.58
N ASP A 257 14.57 -24.34 13.79
CA ASP A 257 15.16 -23.70 14.95
C ASP A 257 16.57 -23.17 14.64
N GLY A 258 16.82 -21.89 15.01
CA GLY A 258 18.09 -21.21 14.73
C GLY A 258 18.34 -20.88 13.26
N ARG A 259 17.42 -21.26 12.37
CA ARG A 259 17.47 -20.92 10.93
C ARG A 259 16.43 -19.90 10.51
N LEU A 260 15.25 -19.92 11.14
CA LEU A 260 14.17 -18.96 10.87
C LEU A 260 13.90 -18.15 12.12
N VAL A 261 13.84 -16.83 11.97
CA VAL A 261 13.60 -15.87 13.04
C VAL A 261 12.39 -15.02 12.71
N PHE A 262 11.46 -14.90 13.66
CA PHE A 262 10.40 -13.91 13.64
C PHE A 262 10.88 -12.67 14.38
N THR A 263 10.94 -11.54 13.69
CA THR A 263 11.58 -10.33 14.23
C THR A 263 10.62 -9.43 15.03
N GLY A 264 9.30 -9.67 14.92
CA GLY A 264 8.29 -8.69 15.33
C GLY A 264 8.22 -7.49 14.39
N VAL A 265 7.57 -6.43 14.86
CA VAL A 265 7.48 -5.15 14.13
C VAL A 265 8.86 -4.48 14.11
N ARG A 266 9.26 -3.99 12.93
CA ARG A 266 10.54 -3.30 12.73
C ARG A 266 10.32 -1.96 12.05
N ASP A 267 11.14 -0.98 12.38
CA ASP A 267 11.21 0.35 11.75
C ASP A 267 12.38 0.51 10.78
N ASP A 268 13.38 -0.39 10.86
CA ASP A 268 14.58 -0.43 10.02
C ASP A 268 14.44 -1.36 8.80
N ILE A 269 13.27 -1.36 8.17
CA ILE A 269 12.95 -2.25 7.02
C ILE A 269 13.97 -2.13 5.89
N ALA A 270 14.40 -0.90 5.57
CA ALA A 270 15.39 -0.68 4.51
C ALA A 270 16.73 -1.40 4.80
N ARG A 271 17.19 -1.38 6.07
CA ARG A 271 18.40 -2.08 6.51
C ARG A 271 18.25 -3.60 6.41
N LEU A 272 17.12 -4.14 6.84
CA LEU A 272 16.85 -5.59 6.76
C LEU A 272 16.75 -6.06 5.31
N LEU A 273 16.09 -5.30 4.45
CA LEU A 273 16.01 -5.58 3.01
C LEU A 273 17.38 -5.44 2.34
N ALA A 274 18.19 -4.43 2.69
CA ALA A 274 19.54 -4.28 2.17
C ALA A 274 20.41 -5.52 2.46
N ALA A 275 20.24 -6.16 3.61
CA ALA A 275 20.92 -7.38 4.01
C ALA A 275 20.37 -8.66 3.37
N THR A 276 19.17 -8.61 2.80
CA THR A 276 18.46 -9.75 2.19
C THR A 276 19.07 -10.11 0.84
N ASP A 277 19.21 -11.41 0.58
CA ASP A 277 19.68 -11.97 -0.70
C ASP A 277 18.50 -12.24 -1.66
N VAL A 278 17.37 -12.74 -1.13
CA VAL A 278 16.12 -12.94 -1.88
C VAL A 278 14.93 -12.53 -1.04
N TYR A 279 14.12 -11.63 -1.55
CA TYR A 279 12.84 -11.25 -0.94
C TYR A 279 11.70 -12.13 -1.47
N VAL A 280 10.81 -12.56 -0.59
CA VAL A 280 9.68 -13.44 -0.94
C VAL A 280 8.36 -12.80 -0.56
N LYS A 281 7.40 -12.78 -1.50
CA LYS A 281 6.00 -12.42 -1.25
C LYS A 281 5.13 -13.68 -1.33
N PRO A 282 4.80 -14.32 -0.21
CA PRO A 282 4.03 -15.56 -0.19
C PRO A 282 2.51 -15.36 -0.20
N GLY A 283 2.02 -14.12 -0.11
CA GLY A 283 0.59 -13.83 -0.05
C GLY A 283 -0.15 -14.23 -1.33
N ILE A 284 -1.22 -15.01 -1.19
CA ILE A 284 -2.05 -15.50 -2.30
C ILE A 284 -3.37 -14.75 -2.45
N VAL A 285 -3.75 -13.95 -1.47
CA VAL A 285 -5.01 -13.18 -1.45
C VAL A 285 -4.70 -11.72 -1.09
N GLU A 286 -4.38 -10.93 -2.10
CA GLU A 286 -4.14 -9.49 -1.89
C GLU A 286 -4.86 -8.65 -2.94
N GLY A 287 -5.35 -7.47 -2.56
CA GLY A 287 -6.11 -6.58 -3.44
C GLY A 287 -5.27 -5.50 -4.13
N PHE A 288 -4.00 -5.32 -3.73
CA PHE A 288 -3.07 -4.37 -4.32
C PHE A 288 -1.62 -4.80 -4.04
N ILE A 289 -0.67 -4.32 -4.85
CA ILE A 289 0.73 -4.64 -4.67
C ILE A 289 1.21 -4.18 -3.28
N GLY A 290 1.80 -5.09 -2.54
CA GLY A 290 2.37 -4.78 -1.23
C GLY A 290 3.50 -3.75 -1.37
N ILE A 291 3.49 -2.69 -0.56
CA ILE A 291 4.57 -1.69 -0.52
C ILE A 291 5.92 -2.38 -0.34
N THR A 292 5.98 -3.44 0.47
CA THR A 292 7.21 -4.20 0.75
C THR A 292 7.84 -4.85 -0.49
N VAL A 293 7.04 -5.20 -1.51
CA VAL A 293 7.56 -5.66 -2.81
C VAL A 293 8.29 -4.51 -3.52
N LEU A 294 7.66 -3.32 -3.54
CA LEU A 294 8.28 -2.14 -4.16
C LEU A 294 9.52 -1.68 -3.39
N GLU A 295 9.51 -1.79 -2.06
CA GLU A 295 10.66 -1.53 -1.20
C GLU A 295 11.83 -2.46 -1.53
N ALA A 296 11.55 -3.76 -1.66
CA ALA A 296 12.57 -4.74 -2.05
C ALA A 296 13.13 -4.45 -3.45
N LEU A 297 12.25 -4.21 -4.43
CA LEU A 297 12.66 -3.84 -5.79
C LEU A 297 13.42 -2.51 -5.81
N GLY A 298 12.98 -1.50 -5.06
CA GLY A 298 13.63 -0.19 -4.95
C GLY A 298 15.07 -0.29 -4.43
N LEU A 299 15.34 -1.29 -3.58
CA LEU A 299 16.70 -1.63 -3.09
C LEU A 299 17.45 -2.60 -4.02
N GLY A 300 16.94 -2.88 -5.21
CA GLY A 300 17.59 -3.78 -6.18
C GLY A 300 17.58 -5.25 -5.74
N LYS A 301 16.66 -5.67 -4.87
CA LYS A 301 16.60 -7.06 -4.41
C LYS A 301 15.82 -7.93 -5.38
N PRO A 302 16.30 -9.15 -5.67
CA PRO A 302 15.51 -10.11 -6.43
C PRO A 302 14.30 -10.54 -5.63
N VAL A 303 13.14 -10.52 -6.28
CA VAL A 303 11.84 -10.87 -5.68
C VAL A 303 11.32 -12.16 -6.28
N VAL A 304 10.84 -13.07 -5.42
CA VAL A 304 10.06 -14.25 -5.82
C VAL A 304 8.67 -14.12 -5.21
N ALA A 305 7.64 -14.30 -6.01
CA ALA A 305 6.25 -14.14 -5.55
C ALA A 305 5.31 -15.17 -6.21
N PHE A 306 4.20 -15.45 -5.55
CA PHE A 306 3.10 -16.18 -6.19
C PHE A 306 2.38 -15.34 -7.24
N ASP A 307 1.82 -15.99 -8.27
CA ASP A 307 1.08 -15.39 -9.37
C ASP A 307 -0.27 -14.83 -8.91
N THR A 308 -0.24 -13.57 -8.46
CA THR A 308 -1.43 -12.80 -8.09
C THR A 308 -1.54 -11.55 -8.97
N GLU A 309 -2.76 -11.05 -9.19
CA GLU A 309 -3.00 -9.90 -10.07
C GLU A 309 -2.25 -8.62 -9.63
N ASP A 310 -2.08 -8.43 -8.32
CA ASP A 310 -1.37 -7.29 -7.78
C ASP A 310 0.15 -7.36 -8.03
N VAL A 311 0.75 -8.54 -7.99
CA VAL A 311 2.18 -8.75 -8.26
C VAL A 311 2.55 -8.36 -9.69
N LYS A 312 1.68 -8.64 -10.66
CA LYS A 312 1.87 -8.29 -12.08
C LYS A 312 1.95 -6.80 -12.36
N LEU A 313 1.59 -5.95 -11.39
CA LEU A 313 1.77 -4.50 -11.52
C LEU A 313 3.24 -4.08 -11.52
N ALA A 314 4.12 -4.87 -10.87
CA ALA A 314 5.56 -4.58 -10.77
C ALA A 314 6.46 -5.74 -11.20
N LEU A 315 5.97 -6.99 -11.20
CA LEU A 315 6.77 -8.13 -11.60
C LEU A 315 6.36 -8.65 -12.98
N THR A 316 7.38 -8.85 -13.81
CA THR A 316 7.32 -9.65 -15.03
C THR A 316 8.28 -10.82 -14.84
N ASP A 317 7.77 -12.07 -15.00
CA ASP A 317 8.57 -13.27 -14.77
C ASP A 317 9.82 -13.31 -15.64
N GLY A 318 10.97 -13.52 -15.01
CA GLY A 318 12.28 -13.56 -15.65
C GLY A 318 12.87 -12.21 -16.06
N GLU A 319 12.12 -11.08 -15.86
CA GLU A 319 12.58 -9.73 -16.21
C GLU A 319 12.82 -8.87 -14.96
N THR A 320 11.82 -8.69 -14.10
CA THR A 320 11.91 -7.84 -12.88
C THR A 320 11.74 -8.64 -11.59
N GLY A 321 11.53 -9.95 -11.69
CA GLY A 321 11.43 -10.90 -10.58
C GLY A 321 11.08 -12.29 -11.10
N LEU A 322 10.79 -13.20 -10.20
CA LEU A 322 10.32 -14.54 -10.55
C LEU A 322 8.91 -14.77 -10.01
N ILE A 323 8.03 -15.27 -10.87
CA ILE A 323 6.64 -15.56 -10.53
C ILE A 323 6.44 -17.08 -10.52
N VAL A 324 5.69 -17.56 -9.53
CA VAL A 324 5.41 -18.97 -9.31
C VAL A 324 3.90 -19.20 -9.28
N PRO A 325 3.36 -20.29 -9.83
CA PRO A 325 1.94 -20.58 -9.73
C PRO A 325 1.43 -20.48 -8.29
N ASN A 326 0.22 -19.97 -8.13
CA ASN A 326 -0.35 -19.67 -6.82
C ASN A 326 -0.42 -20.91 -5.94
N GLY A 327 0.23 -20.90 -4.76
CA GLY A 327 0.27 -22.01 -3.81
C GLY A 327 1.28 -23.13 -4.16
N ASP A 328 2.05 -23.01 -5.24
CA ASP A 328 3.12 -23.98 -5.56
C ASP A 328 4.36 -23.74 -4.68
N VAL A 329 4.35 -24.32 -3.50
CA VAL A 329 5.44 -24.23 -2.51
C VAL A 329 6.75 -24.82 -3.02
N ALA A 330 6.68 -25.92 -3.77
CA ALA A 330 7.86 -26.56 -4.34
C ALA A 330 8.51 -25.65 -5.40
N GLY A 331 7.71 -25.11 -6.31
CA GLY A 331 8.17 -24.12 -7.29
C GLY A 331 8.73 -22.85 -6.64
N LEU A 332 8.14 -22.39 -5.52
CA LEU A 332 8.65 -21.25 -4.74
C LEU A 332 10.06 -21.56 -4.22
N ALA A 333 10.26 -22.74 -3.60
CA ALA A 333 11.56 -23.16 -3.11
C ALA A 333 12.60 -23.30 -4.24
N ASP A 334 12.22 -23.90 -5.37
CA ASP A 334 13.10 -24.09 -6.53
C ASP A 334 13.54 -22.75 -7.12
N ARG A 335 12.65 -21.77 -7.27
CA ARG A 335 12.99 -20.43 -7.78
C ARG A 335 13.91 -19.67 -6.83
N ILE A 336 13.71 -19.78 -5.52
CA ILE A 336 14.61 -19.19 -4.52
C ILE A 336 15.98 -19.85 -4.59
N LEU A 337 16.07 -21.17 -4.59
CA LEU A 337 17.34 -21.91 -4.74
C LEU A 337 18.05 -21.59 -6.04
N TYR A 338 17.29 -21.40 -7.12
CA TYR A 338 17.85 -20.97 -8.40
C TYR A 338 18.58 -19.63 -8.27
N LEU A 339 17.96 -18.63 -7.64
CA LEU A 339 18.56 -17.30 -7.43
C LEU A 339 19.78 -17.38 -6.50
N LEU A 340 19.73 -18.19 -5.45
CA LEU A 340 20.87 -18.35 -4.53
C LEU A 340 22.10 -18.98 -5.21
N ARG A 341 21.87 -19.84 -6.22
CA ARG A 341 22.92 -20.49 -7.01
C ARG A 341 23.41 -19.66 -8.20
N HIS A 342 22.60 -18.68 -8.61
CA HIS A 342 22.86 -17.79 -9.75
C HIS A 342 22.72 -16.31 -9.34
N PRO A 343 23.66 -15.78 -8.50
CA PRO A 343 23.57 -14.43 -7.97
C PRO A 343 23.62 -13.34 -9.04
N ASP A 344 24.25 -13.61 -10.17
CA ASP A 344 24.27 -12.76 -11.35
C ASP A 344 22.87 -12.52 -11.94
N ILE A 345 22.04 -13.57 -11.97
CA ILE A 345 20.64 -13.47 -12.39
C ILE A 345 19.84 -12.66 -11.36
N GLY A 346 20.05 -12.94 -10.06
CA GLY A 346 19.44 -12.18 -8.97
C GLY A 346 19.74 -10.68 -9.07
N THR A 347 21.00 -10.32 -9.30
CA THR A 347 21.43 -8.93 -9.50
C THR A 347 20.72 -8.29 -10.71
N ARG A 348 20.72 -8.96 -11.86
CA ARG A 348 20.07 -8.47 -13.07
C ARG A 348 18.57 -8.20 -12.87
N LEU A 349 17.85 -9.14 -12.22
CA LEU A 349 16.43 -9.00 -11.94
C LEU A 349 16.18 -7.85 -10.95
N GLY A 350 17.00 -7.75 -9.90
CA GLY A 350 16.92 -6.68 -8.91
C GLY A 350 17.13 -5.30 -9.53
N GLU A 351 18.16 -5.14 -10.37
CA GLU A 351 18.43 -3.89 -11.09
C GLU A 351 17.29 -3.50 -12.04
N ALA A 352 16.73 -4.48 -12.75
CA ALA A 352 15.57 -4.22 -13.61
C ALA A 352 14.34 -3.81 -12.82
N GLY A 353 14.08 -4.48 -11.69
CA GLY A 353 13.03 -4.12 -10.75
C GLY A 353 13.22 -2.72 -10.16
N GLN A 354 14.46 -2.37 -9.79
CA GLN A 354 14.79 -1.04 -9.27
C GLN A 354 14.50 0.06 -10.29
N ARG A 355 14.94 -0.11 -11.54
CA ARG A 355 14.62 0.85 -12.63
C ARG A 355 13.11 1.01 -12.78
N LEU A 356 12.35 -0.07 -12.78
CA LEU A 356 10.90 -0.02 -12.89
C LEU A 356 10.26 0.76 -11.74
N VAL A 357 10.73 0.57 -10.49
CA VAL A 357 10.22 1.31 -9.32
C VAL A 357 10.52 2.79 -9.44
N LEU A 358 11.76 3.17 -9.81
CA LEU A 358 12.15 4.56 -10.03
C LEU A 358 11.30 5.25 -11.11
N GLU A 359 10.99 4.54 -12.19
CA GLU A 359 10.23 5.07 -13.32
C GLU A 359 8.73 5.19 -13.07
N ARG A 360 8.14 4.30 -12.24
CA ARG A 360 6.67 4.17 -12.15
C ARG A 360 6.08 4.36 -10.78
N PHE A 361 6.85 4.15 -9.71
CA PHE A 361 6.35 4.07 -8.34
C PHE A 361 6.99 5.11 -7.39
N ASP A 362 7.83 5.99 -7.90
CA ASP A 362 8.32 7.14 -7.14
C ASP A 362 7.19 8.10 -6.81
N PHE A 363 7.17 8.69 -5.60
CA PHE A 363 6.13 9.64 -5.21
C PHE A 363 6.09 10.88 -6.11
N GLY A 364 7.22 11.35 -6.63
CA GLY A 364 7.24 12.46 -7.57
C GLY A 364 6.56 12.11 -8.89
N VAL A 365 6.70 10.86 -9.36
CA VAL A 365 5.99 10.35 -10.55
C VAL A 365 4.49 10.23 -10.27
N LEU A 366 4.12 9.67 -9.11
CA LEU A 366 2.73 9.55 -8.69
C LEU A 366 2.05 10.93 -8.60
N ALA A 367 2.71 11.89 -7.93
CA ALA A 367 2.18 13.23 -7.75
C ALA A 367 1.98 13.94 -9.09
N ARG A 368 2.92 13.83 -10.04
CA ARG A 368 2.78 14.40 -11.39
C ARG A 368 1.57 13.82 -12.12
N ARG A 369 1.42 12.50 -12.11
CA ARG A 369 0.28 11.83 -12.75
C ARG A 369 -1.05 12.23 -12.12
N LEU A 370 -1.09 12.40 -10.81
CA LEU A 370 -2.28 12.88 -10.10
C LEU A 370 -2.56 14.35 -10.38
N GLU A 371 -1.53 15.19 -10.45
CA GLU A 371 -1.66 16.59 -10.82
C GLU A 371 -2.30 16.75 -12.20
N GLU A 372 -1.80 16.04 -13.21
CA GLU A 372 -2.36 16.01 -14.56
C GLU A 372 -3.82 15.51 -14.56
N PHE A 373 -4.09 14.46 -13.77
CA PHE A 373 -5.43 13.94 -13.61
C PHE A 373 -6.38 14.95 -12.95
N TYR A 374 -5.95 15.62 -11.88
CA TYR A 374 -6.76 16.63 -11.18
C TYR A 374 -7.05 17.84 -12.08
N GLN A 375 -6.07 18.30 -12.86
CA GLN A 375 -6.27 19.35 -13.85
C GLN A 375 -7.36 18.96 -14.86
N GLY A 376 -7.27 17.76 -15.42
CA GLY A 376 -8.29 17.24 -16.32
C GLY A 376 -9.69 17.10 -15.68
N VAL A 377 -9.77 16.80 -14.38
CA VAL A 377 -11.06 16.77 -13.65
C VAL A 377 -11.64 18.17 -13.48
N LEU A 378 -10.81 19.17 -13.17
CA LEU A 378 -11.24 20.55 -12.97
C LEU A 378 -11.68 21.22 -14.28
N GLU A 379 -11.09 20.88 -15.42
CA GLU A 379 -11.43 21.41 -16.73
C GLU A 379 -12.76 20.87 -17.30
N ARG A 380 -13.26 19.74 -16.80
CA ARG A 380 -14.53 19.18 -17.26
C ARG A 380 -15.70 20.04 -16.77
N PRO A 381 -16.77 20.24 -17.57
CA PRO A 381 -18.01 20.83 -17.08
C PRO A 381 -18.52 20.04 -15.86
N ALA A 382 -19.06 20.71 -14.86
CA ALA A 382 -19.68 20.03 -13.73
C ALA A 382 -20.74 19.06 -14.23
N ALA A 383 -20.66 17.79 -13.83
CA ALA A 383 -21.72 16.85 -14.14
C ALA A 383 -23.03 17.39 -13.55
N VAL A 384 -24.00 17.70 -14.39
CA VAL A 384 -25.35 18.05 -13.95
C VAL A 384 -25.90 16.81 -13.23
N ALA A 385 -26.03 16.90 -11.91
CA ALA A 385 -26.59 15.81 -11.14
C ALA A 385 -28.00 15.49 -11.66
N PRO A 386 -28.32 14.21 -11.91
CA PRO A 386 -29.64 13.79 -12.34
C PRO A 386 -30.71 14.06 -11.28
#